data_2e06af58659ca7bdb6e2dd97ce9e1d5d
#
_entry.id   2e06af58659ca7bdb6e2dd97ce9e1d5d
#
_cell.length_a   1.000
_cell.length_b   1.000
_cell.length_c   1.000
_cell.angle_alpha   90.00
_cell.angle_beta   90.00
_cell.angle_gamma   90.00
#
_symmetry.space_group_name_H-M   'P 1'
#
loop_
_entity.id
_entity.type
_entity.pdbx_description
1 polymer ?
#
loop_
_entity_poly.entity_id
_entity_poly.type
_entity_poly.pdbx_seq_one_letter_code
_entity_poly.pdbx_strand_id
1 'polypeptide(L)'
;MNREYHRWMSPSLGRQMELLVFGHAGTPVAVFPTSKGRFYDYEDRGMVAALAGPLEGGRAQLFCLDSVDGESWYNYGAPPRERVVRHMAYERYVLDEAFPFIAGKNGKTRLAVTGCSFGGYHAVNLALRHPDRVDACISLGGAFDIRQFIAGYYDDDCYYNNPVDYLPGLSDPWYIDRYAHEVTFILATGELDICLRDNIRLAGMLEAKGVPRLLDVWGDGTGHDWPWWRRMIAKFIP
;
A
#
# COMPACT_ATOMS: atom_id res chain seq x y z
N MET A 1 6.83 11.97 20.53
CA MET A 1 7.01 11.17 19.29
C MET A 1 7.89 11.94 18.31
N ASN A 2 8.92 11.29 17.74
CA ASN A 2 9.77 11.91 16.72
C ASN A 2 8.95 12.12 15.43
N ARG A 3 9.08 13.30 14.80
CA ARG A 3 8.43 13.63 13.52
C ARG A 3 9.43 14.37 12.66
N GLU A 4 9.67 13.88 11.44
CA GLU A 4 10.58 14.48 10.48
C GLU A 4 9.87 14.71 9.16
N TYR A 5 10.27 15.77 8.45
CA TYR A 5 9.82 16.06 7.09
C TYR A 5 11.01 16.01 6.14
N HIS A 6 10.83 15.30 5.03
CA HIS A 6 11.84 15.17 3.98
C HIS A 6 11.24 15.53 2.63
N ARG A 7 12.08 16.10 1.76
CA ARG A 7 11.71 16.48 0.40
C ARG A 7 12.92 16.38 -0.51
N TRP A 8 12.74 15.82 -1.69
CA TRP A 8 13.77 15.80 -2.73
C TRP A 8 13.16 15.83 -4.13
N MET A 9 13.97 16.24 -5.12
CA MET A 9 13.62 16.12 -6.53
C MET A 9 13.73 14.66 -6.94
N SER A 10 12.60 14.03 -7.27
CA SER A 10 12.57 12.64 -7.73
C SER A 10 13.05 12.53 -9.17
N PRO A 11 14.14 11.80 -9.45
CA PRO A 11 14.54 11.47 -10.81
C PRO A 11 13.49 10.67 -11.57
N SER A 12 12.83 9.72 -10.91
CA SER A 12 11.80 8.85 -11.51
C SER A 12 10.57 9.63 -11.95
N LEU A 13 10.20 10.70 -11.22
CA LEU A 13 8.97 11.45 -11.42
C LEU A 13 9.19 12.85 -12.03
N GLY A 14 10.42 13.37 -12.03
CA GLY A 14 10.75 14.70 -12.52
C GLY A 14 10.08 15.83 -11.71
N ARG A 15 9.79 15.59 -10.43
CA ARG A 15 9.14 16.55 -9.54
C ARG A 15 9.61 16.40 -8.09
N GLN A 16 9.33 17.41 -7.28
CA GLN A 16 9.52 17.32 -5.83
C GLN A 16 8.56 16.27 -5.25
N MET A 17 9.11 15.35 -4.48
CA MET A 17 8.36 14.40 -3.67
C MET A 17 8.63 14.65 -2.20
N GLU A 18 7.63 14.37 -1.38
CA GLU A 18 7.63 14.69 0.04
C GLU A 18 7.33 13.44 0.88
N LEU A 19 7.80 13.42 2.12
CA LEU A 19 7.65 12.27 3.01
C LEU A 19 7.69 12.74 4.46
N LEU A 20 6.85 12.15 5.32
CA LEU A 20 6.94 12.28 6.76
C LEU A 20 7.44 10.99 7.40
N VAL A 21 8.29 11.14 8.41
CA VAL A 21 8.76 10.03 9.23
C VAL A 21 8.25 10.21 10.65
N PHE A 22 7.69 9.14 11.23
CA PHE A 22 7.25 9.11 12.64
C PHE A 22 7.88 7.93 13.36
N GLY A 23 8.29 8.15 14.61
CA GLY A 23 9.03 7.16 15.39
C GLY A 23 10.53 7.20 15.09
N HIS A 24 11.30 6.33 15.76
CA HIS A 24 12.77 6.39 15.73
C HIS A 24 13.45 5.03 15.52
N ALA A 25 12.70 3.93 15.63
CA ALA A 25 13.21 2.57 15.51
C ALA A 25 12.07 1.57 15.26
N GLY A 26 12.41 0.29 15.17
CA GLY A 26 11.46 -0.81 15.05
C GLY A 26 11.25 -1.26 13.61
N THR A 27 10.07 -1.80 13.32
CA THR A 27 9.72 -2.23 11.97
C THR A 27 9.45 -1.02 11.09
N PRO A 28 10.16 -0.84 9.98
CA PRO A 28 9.86 0.23 9.02
C PRO A 28 8.55 -0.10 8.29
N VAL A 29 7.67 0.89 8.22
CA VAL A 29 6.36 0.77 7.56
C VAL A 29 6.21 1.88 6.54
N ALA A 30 6.19 1.53 5.25
CA ALA A 30 5.84 2.48 4.20
C ALA A 30 4.32 2.60 4.12
N VAL A 31 3.83 3.83 4.24
CA VAL A 31 2.41 4.15 4.25
C VAL A 31 2.04 4.83 2.94
N PHE A 32 1.13 4.23 2.19
CA PHE A 32 0.55 4.80 0.99
C PHE A 32 -0.72 5.60 1.35
N PRO A 33 -0.86 6.85 0.88
CA PRO A 33 -2.05 7.65 1.15
C PRO A 33 -3.28 7.10 0.42
N THR A 34 -4.46 7.59 0.79
CA THR A 34 -5.72 7.27 0.08
C THR A 34 -5.75 7.89 -1.32
N SER A 35 -6.84 7.69 -2.06
CA SER A 35 -7.05 8.26 -3.41
C SER A 35 -6.70 9.74 -3.48
N LYS A 36 -5.69 10.10 -4.29
CA LYS A 36 -5.16 11.46 -4.44
C LYS A 36 -4.68 12.10 -3.13
N GLY A 37 -4.54 11.31 -2.06
CA GLY A 37 -4.00 11.75 -0.79
C GLY A 37 -2.52 12.14 -0.90
N ARG A 38 -2.03 12.83 0.12
CA ARG A 38 -0.66 13.30 0.19
C ARG A 38 0.05 12.68 1.40
N PHE A 39 1.33 12.86 1.48
CA PHE A 39 2.20 12.36 2.55
C PHE A 39 1.73 12.69 3.98
N TYR A 40 0.92 13.72 4.17
CA TYR A 40 0.37 14.15 5.46
C TYR A 40 -1.01 13.55 5.79
N ASP A 41 -1.66 12.85 4.84
CA ASP A 41 -3.00 12.30 4.97
C ASP A 41 -3.15 11.42 6.22
N TYR A 42 -2.18 10.55 6.45
CA TYR A 42 -2.18 9.64 7.59
C TYR A 42 -2.06 10.36 8.96
N GLU A 43 -1.30 11.46 9.02
CA GLU A 43 -1.20 12.32 10.20
C GLU A 43 -2.51 13.07 10.44
N ASP A 44 -3.02 13.78 9.43
CA ASP A 44 -4.21 14.63 9.53
C ASP A 44 -5.46 13.85 9.90
N ARG A 45 -5.52 12.58 9.52
CA ARG A 45 -6.62 11.67 9.81
C ARG A 45 -6.48 10.90 11.12
N GLY A 46 -5.46 11.21 11.94
CA GLY A 46 -5.26 10.64 13.26
C GLY A 46 -4.75 9.19 13.27
N MET A 47 -4.29 8.67 12.13
CA MET A 47 -3.72 7.32 12.05
C MET A 47 -2.39 7.22 12.80
N VAL A 48 -1.55 8.26 12.70
CA VAL A 48 -0.29 8.37 13.45
C VAL A 48 -0.57 8.39 14.94
N ALA A 49 -1.57 9.15 15.40
CA ALA A 49 -1.97 9.20 16.80
C ALA A 49 -2.49 7.84 17.32
N ALA A 50 -3.20 7.08 16.47
CA ALA A 50 -3.65 5.73 16.82
C ALA A 50 -2.48 4.74 17.02
N LEU A 51 -1.31 5.04 16.48
CA LEU A 51 -0.08 4.25 16.59
C LEU A 51 0.96 4.87 17.55
N ALA A 52 0.57 5.84 18.40
CA ALA A 52 1.50 6.53 19.29
C ALA A 52 2.30 5.54 20.17
N GLY A 53 1.65 4.53 20.73
CA GLY A 53 2.29 3.52 21.57
C GLY A 53 3.45 2.77 20.89
N PRO A 54 3.23 2.10 19.74
CA PRO A 54 4.31 1.44 19.00
C PRO A 54 5.39 2.41 18.49
N LEU A 55 5.02 3.63 18.08
CA LEU A 55 5.97 4.61 17.56
C LEU A 55 6.89 5.18 18.65
N GLU A 56 6.34 5.54 19.80
CA GLU A 56 7.11 6.04 20.96
C GLU A 56 7.93 4.94 21.62
N GLY A 57 7.38 3.72 21.63
CA GLY A 57 8.08 2.52 22.15
C GLY A 57 9.14 1.97 21.20
N GLY A 58 9.37 2.55 20.03
CA GLY A 58 10.38 2.10 19.07
C GLY A 58 10.10 0.71 18.48
N ARG A 59 8.84 0.28 18.45
CA ARG A 59 8.42 -0.99 17.82
C ARG A 59 8.12 -0.84 16.35
N ALA A 60 7.69 0.33 15.93
CA ALA A 60 7.45 0.68 14.54
C ALA A 60 7.99 2.07 14.20
N GLN A 61 8.34 2.27 12.93
CA GLN A 61 8.71 3.56 12.36
C GLN A 61 7.93 3.75 11.06
N LEU A 62 7.09 4.78 10.97
CA LEU A 62 6.29 5.07 9.79
C LEU A 62 7.02 5.98 8.83
N PHE A 63 6.86 5.70 7.55
CA PHE A 63 7.32 6.51 6.42
C PHE A 63 6.11 6.80 5.53
N CYS A 64 5.47 7.96 5.74
CA CYS A 64 4.26 8.36 5.03
C CYS A 64 4.64 8.96 3.69
N LEU A 65 4.44 8.20 2.61
CA LEU A 65 4.82 8.55 1.25
C LEU A 65 3.84 9.56 0.64
N ASP A 66 4.35 10.38 -0.27
CA ASP A 66 3.49 11.16 -1.17
C ASP A 66 2.96 10.29 -2.31
N SER A 67 1.92 10.73 -3.02
CA SER A 67 1.39 10.05 -4.19
C SER A 67 1.35 10.94 -5.43
N VAL A 68 1.19 10.28 -6.57
CA VAL A 68 0.95 10.92 -7.87
C VAL A 68 -0.38 10.46 -8.48
N ASP A 69 -1.32 10.02 -7.67
CA ASP A 69 -2.61 9.50 -8.14
C ASP A 69 -3.36 10.50 -9.04
N GLY A 70 -3.31 11.79 -8.69
CA GLY A 70 -3.88 12.87 -9.49
C GLY A 70 -3.21 13.07 -10.85
N GLU A 71 -1.99 12.56 -11.04
CA GLU A 71 -1.22 12.60 -12.28
C GLU A 71 -1.25 11.24 -13.02
N SER A 72 -1.62 10.16 -12.34
CA SER A 72 -1.70 8.80 -12.83
C SER A 72 -3.17 8.33 -12.95
N TRP A 73 -3.58 7.35 -12.17
CA TRP A 73 -4.89 6.71 -12.28
C TRP A 73 -6.07 7.69 -12.31
N TYR A 74 -6.04 8.75 -11.53
CA TYR A 74 -7.11 9.75 -11.43
C TYR A 74 -6.96 10.93 -12.40
N ASN A 75 -5.97 10.90 -13.31
CA ASN A 75 -5.83 11.92 -14.35
C ASN A 75 -6.75 11.63 -15.54
N TYR A 76 -8.04 11.86 -15.35
CA TYR A 76 -9.02 11.60 -16.41
C TYR A 76 -8.86 12.51 -17.65
N GLY A 77 -8.06 13.57 -17.57
CA GLY A 77 -7.68 14.41 -18.71
C GLY A 77 -6.60 13.82 -19.60
N ALA A 78 -5.84 12.83 -19.11
CA ALA A 78 -4.81 12.15 -19.88
C ALA A 78 -5.33 10.83 -20.46
N PRO A 79 -4.78 10.37 -21.63
CA PRO A 79 -5.05 9.05 -22.15
C PRO A 79 -4.74 7.94 -21.12
N PRO A 80 -5.49 6.82 -21.10
CA PRO A 80 -5.24 5.72 -20.16
C PRO A 80 -3.79 5.19 -20.18
N ARG A 81 -3.17 5.12 -21.35
CA ARG A 81 -1.76 4.71 -21.49
C ARG A 81 -0.82 5.61 -20.69
N GLU A 82 -1.04 6.92 -20.70
CA GLU A 82 -0.20 7.86 -19.96
C GLU A 82 -0.41 7.72 -18.44
N ARG A 83 -1.63 7.38 -18.00
CA ARG A 83 -1.95 7.15 -16.59
C ARG A 83 -1.16 5.95 -16.04
N VAL A 84 -1.14 4.82 -16.77
CA VAL A 84 -0.39 3.64 -16.33
C VAL A 84 1.13 3.89 -16.38
N VAL A 85 1.64 4.58 -17.40
CA VAL A 85 3.06 4.96 -17.48
C VAL A 85 3.47 5.84 -16.28
N ARG A 86 2.60 6.78 -15.89
CA ARG A 86 2.85 7.63 -14.72
C ARG A 86 2.81 6.82 -13.41
N HIS A 87 1.92 5.85 -13.29
CA HIS A 87 1.88 4.92 -12.16
C HIS A 87 3.17 4.09 -12.07
N MET A 88 3.67 3.56 -13.19
CA MET A 88 4.94 2.83 -13.24
C MET A 88 6.14 3.72 -12.86
N ALA A 89 6.10 5.00 -13.21
CA ALA A 89 7.10 5.96 -12.73
C ALA A 89 7.02 6.16 -11.20
N TYR A 90 5.82 6.14 -10.64
CA TYR A 90 5.62 6.16 -9.19
C TYR A 90 6.16 4.89 -8.52
N GLU A 91 5.93 3.72 -9.09
CA GLU A 91 6.50 2.47 -8.58
C GLU A 91 8.05 2.54 -8.56
N ARG A 92 8.68 3.05 -9.61
CA ARG A 92 10.13 3.28 -9.63
C ARG A 92 10.57 4.25 -8.53
N TYR A 93 9.85 5.35 -8.31
CA TYR A 93 10.12 6.25 -7.19
C TYR A 93 10.09 5.51 -5.85
N VAL A 94 9.10 4.66 -5.63
CA VAL A 94 8.99 3.89 -4.39
C VAL A 94 10.18 2.96 -4.20
N LEU A 95 10.54 2.20 -5.24
CA LEU A 95 11.58 1.16 -5.18
C LEU A 95 13.00 1.72 -5.19
N ASP A 96 13.25 2.72 -6.02
CA ASP A 96 14.60 3.20 -6.31
C ASP A 96 15.00 4.42 -5.47
N GLU A 97 14.04 5.09 -4.84
CA GLU A 97 14.27 6.30 -4.07
C GLU A 97 13.76 6.17 -2.62
N ALA A 98 12.44 5.92 -2.44
CA ALA A 98 11.84 5.89 -1.12
C ALA A 98 12.34 4.69 -0.28
N PHE A 99 12.39 3.49 -0.83
CA PHE A 99 12.87 2.30 -0.11
C PHE A 99 14.36 2.39 0.27
N PRO A 100 15.27 2.82 -0.61
CA PRO A 100 16.66 3.11 -0.21
C PRO A 100 16.77 4.17 0.89
N PHE A 101 15.97 5.24 0.82
CA PHE A 101 15.89 6.24 1.89
C PHE A 101 15.45 5.60 3.22
N ILE A 102 14.40 4.78 3.21
CA ILE A 102 13.90 4.06 4.39
C ILE A 102 14.99 3.13 4.95
N ALA A 103 15.65 2.35 4.08
CA ALA A 103 16.72 1.45 4.49
C ALA A 103 17.91 2.20 5.11
N GLY A 104 18.30 3.33 4.53
CA GLY A 104 19.36 4.19 5.07
C GLY A 104 19.00 4.79 6.44
N LYS A 105 17.72 5.05 6.68
CA LYS A 105 17.21 5.66 7.91
C LYS A 105 17.01 4.63 9.03
N ASN A 106 16.47 3.45 8.69
CA ASN A 106 16.06 2.41 9.64
C ASN A 106 17.08 1.27 9.79
N GLY A 107 17.86 1.01 8.74
CA GLY A 107 18.83 -0.09 8.69
C GLY A 107 18.25 -1.42 8.16
N LYS A 108 16.94 -1.54 7.95
CA LYS A 108 16.31 -2.74 7.36
C LYS A 108 16.06 -2.53 5.87
N THR A 109 16.30 -3.57 5.08
CA THR A 109 16.13 -3.56 3.62
C THR A 109 14.78 -4.11 3.16
N ARG A 110 14.09 -4.85 4.03
CA ARG A 110 12.71 -5.30 3.87
C ARG A 110 11.83 -4.55 4.87
N LEU A 111 10.60 -4.30 4.52
CA LEU A 111 9.70 -3.46 5.31
C LEU A 111 8.25 -3.90 5.21
N ALA A 112 7.42 -3.45 6.14
CA ALA A 112 5.99 -3.54 6.01
C ALA A 112 5.45 -2.43 5.10
N VAL A 113 4.39 -2.73 4.36
CA VAL A 113 3.65 -1.74 3.56
C VAL A 113 2.20 -1.68 4.02
N THR A 114 1.62 -0.50 4.03
CA THR A 114 0.21 -0.33 4.43
C THR A 114 -0.45 0.83 3.69
N GLY A 115 -1.76 0.81 3.64
CA GLY A 115 -2.58 1.90 3.14
C GLY A 115 -4.07 1.63 3.31
N CYS A 116 -4.85 2.71 3.27
CA CYS A 116 -6.30 2.67 3.33
C CYS A 116 -6.89 2.89 1.94
N SER A 117 -7.99 2.23 1.60
CA SER A 117 -8.69 2.43 0.31
C SER A 117 -7.75 2.20 -0.87
N PHE A 118 -7.53 3.20 -1.72
CA PHE A 118 -6.60 3.11 -2.85
C PHE A 118 -5.12 2.99 -2.40
N GLY A 119 -4.77 3.48 -1.21
CA GLY A 119 -3.48 3.18 -0.59
C GLY A 119 -3.28 1.69 -0.31
N GLY A 120 -4.37 0.97 0.01
CA GLY A 120 -4.39 -0.49 0.12
C GLY A 120 -4.08 -1.18 -1.21
N TYR A 121 -4.58 -0.64 -2.34
CA TYR A 121 -4.18 -1.10 -3.67
C TYR A 121 -2.68 -0.97 -3.88
N HIS A 122 -2.10 0.23 -3.63
CA HIS A 122 -0.67 0.44 -3.78
C HIS A 122 0.16 -0.54 -2.94
N ALA A 123 -0.22 -0.73 -1.68
CA ALA A 123 0.46 -1.65 -0.78
C ALA A 123 0.41 -3.10 -1.28
N VAL A 124 -0.77 -3.58 -1.69
CA VAL A 124 -0.95 -4.94 -2.20
C VAL A 124 -0.26 -5.15 -3.53
N ASN A 125 -0.44 -4.23 -4.49
CA ASN A 125 0.19 -4.35 -5.81
C ASN A 125 1.72 -4.40 -5.68
N LEU A 126 2.29 -3.55 -4.82
CA LEU A 126 3.73 -3.54 -4.56
C LEU A 126 4.21 -4.84 -3.90
N ALA A 127 3.51 -5.33 -2.86
CA ALA A 127 3.88 -6.56 -2.15
C ALA A 127 3.82 -7.79 -3.06
N LEU A 128 2.84 -7.85 -3.95
CA LEU A 128 2.72 -8.94 -4.91
C LEU A 128 3.76 -8.86 -6.03
N ARG A 129 4.13 -7.68 -6.48
CA ARG A 129 5.12 -7.50 -7.56
C ARG A 129 6.57 -7.60 -7.06
N HIS A 130 6.81 -7.21 -5.80
CA HIS A 130 8.15 -7.13 -5.19
C HIS A 130 8.19 -7.81 -3.81
N PRO A 131 7.85 -9.12 -3.74
CA PRO A 131 7.77 -9.83 -2.46
C PRO A 131 9.12 -9.95 -1.74
N ASP A 132 10.23 -9.83 -2.46
CA ASP A 132 11.59 -9.79 -1.92
C ASP A 132 11.90 -8.50 -1.13
N ARG A 133 11.06 -7.47 -1.26
CA ARG A 133 11.23 -6.17 -0.61
C ARG A 133 10.27 -5.94 0.56
N VAL A 134 9.28 -6.83 0.73
CA VAL A 134 8.18 -6.65 1.69
C VAL A 134 8.09 -7.83 2.65
N ASP A 135 8.04 -7.53 3.97
CA ASP A 135 7.82 -8.53 5.03
C ASP A 135 6.33 -8.68 5.38
N ALA A 136 5.59 -7.60 5.30
CA ALA A 136 4.16 -7.59 5.59
C ALA A 136 3.41 -6.57 4.73
N CYS A 137 2.21 -6.93 4.31
CA CYS A 137 1.27 -6.08 3.60
C CYS A 137 -0.03 -5.98 4.40
N ILE A 138 -0.36 -4.78 4.88
CA ILE A 138 -1.57 -4.51 5.67
C ILE A 138 -2.45 -3.56 4.86
N SER A 139 -3.50 -4.08 4.25
CA SER A 139 -4.47 -3.30 3.48
C SER A 139 -5.74 -3.07 4.28
N LEU A 140 -6.19 -1.83 4.37
CA LEU A 140 -7.39 -1.42 5.09
C LEU A 140 -8.46 -0.94 4.10
N GLY A 141 -9.48 -1.77 3.85
CA GLY A 141 -10.52 -1.48 2.86
C GLY A 141 -9.97 -1.25 1.45
N GLY A 142 -8.99 -2.05 1.02
CA GLY A 142 -8.30 -1.85 -0.26
C GLY A 142 -9.20 -2.08 -1.47
N ALA A 143 -9.02 -1.27 -2.53
CA ALA A 143 -9.68 -1.41 -3.82
C ALA A 143 -8.68 -1.98 -4.84
N PHE A 144 -8.88 -3.17 -5.38
CA PHE A 144 -7.84 -3.91 -6.11
C PHE A 144 -8.06 -4.04 -7.60
N ASP A 145 -9.10 -3.43 -8.16
CA ASP A 145 -9.38 -3.47 -9.60
C ASP A 145 -9.23 -2.06 -10.22
N ILE A 146 -8.22 -1.90 -11.09
CA ILE A 146 -7.90 -0.60 -11.71
C ILE A 146 -8.69 -0.35 -13.00
N ARG A 147 -9.55 -1.26 -13.44
CA ARG A 147 -10.27 -1.13 -14.72
C ARG A 147 -11.13 0.13 -14.81
N GLN A 148 -11.63 0.63 -13.67
CA GLN A 148 -12.37 1.89 -13.59
C GLN A 148 -11.56 3.12 -14.06
N PHE A 149 -10.22 3.03 -14.05
CA PHE A 149 -9.33 4.14 -14.40
C PHE A 149 -8.86 4.12 -15.86
N ILE A 150 -9.12 3.07 -16.61
CA ILE A 150 -8.51 2.86 -17.94
C ILE A 150 -9.51 2.92 -19.11
N ALA A 151 -10.81 3.17 -18.84
CA ALA A 151 -11.84 3.44 -19.85
C ALA A 151 -11.84 2.42 -21.02
N GLY A 152 -11.61 1.14 -20.71
CA GLY A 152 -11.56 0.06 -21.72
C GLY A 152 -10.21 -0.12 -22.42
N TYR A 153 -9.23 0.77 -22.22
CA TYR A 153 -7.85 0.54 -22.64
C TYR A 153 -7.23 -0.57 -21.79
N TYR A 154 -6.44 -1.46 -22.42
CA TYR A 154 -5.78 -2.53 -21.67
C TYR A 154 -4.53 -3.00 -22.40
N ASP A 155 -3.40 -3.02 -21.72
CA ASP A 155 -2.11 -3.53 -22.20
C ASP A 155 -1.40 -4.33 -21.10
N ASP A 156 -0.20 -4.82 -21.37
CA ASP A 156 0.58 -5.59 -20.41
C ASP A 156 0.89 -4.79 -19.14
N ASP A 157 1.12 -3.47 -19.26
CA ASP A 157 1.35 -2.61 -18.11
C ASP A 157 0.10 -2.49 -17.23
N CYS A 158 -1.10 -2.43 -17.83
CA CYS A 158 -2.36 -2.50 -17.10
C CYS A 158 -2.54 -3.87 -16.44
N TYR A 159 -2.26 -4.96 -17.16
CA TYR A 159 -2.37 -6.33 -16.67
C TYR A 159 -1.50 -6.54 -15.42
N TYR A 160 -0.20 -6.20 -15.50
CA TYR A 160 0.73 -6.40 -14.38
C TYR A 160 0.57 -5.40 -13.23
N ASN A 161 -0.30 -4.39 -13.38
CA ASN A 161 -0.68 -3.47 -12.30
C ASN A 161 -2.12 -3.70 -11.82
N ASN A 162 -2.77 -4.78 -12.25
CA ASN A 162 -4.10 -5.18 -11.77
C ASN A 162 -4.04 -6.53 -11.05
N PRO A 163 -3.91 -6.57 -9.72
CA PRO A 163 -3.77 -7.80 -8.95
C PRO A 163 -4.84 -8.85 -9.25
N VAL A 164 -6.08 -8.42 -9.50
CA VAL A 164 -7.21 -9.30 -9.78
C VAL A 164 -7.15 -9.96 -11.16
N ASP A 165 -6.24 -9.53 -12.04
CA ASP A 165 -6.02 -10.11 -13.35
C ASP A 165 -4.81 -11.05 -13.39
N TYR A 166 -3.63 -10.60 -12.91
CA TYR A 166 -2.43 -11.42 -13.02
C TYR A 166 -2.34 -12.53 -11.96
N LEU A 167 -2.84 -12.28 -10.74
CA LEU A 167 -2.71 -13.24 -9.64
C LEU A 167 -3.37 -14.60 -9.94
N PRO A 168 -4.56 -14.71 -10.56
CA PRO A 168 -5.14 -16.01 -10.90
C PRO A 168 -4.28 -16.85 -11.82
N GLY A 169 -3.63 -16.23 -12.82
CA GLY A 169 -2.75 -16.90 -13.79
C GLY A 169 -1.31 -17.12 -13.30
N LEU A 170 -0.90 -16.49 -12.21
CA LEU A 170 0.47 -16.58 -11.70
C LEU A 170 0.79 -18.00 -11.21
N SER A 171 1.86 -18.59 -11.74
CA SER A 171 2.34 -19.93 -11.38
C SER A 171 3.84 -19.99 -11.16
N ASP A 172 4.56 -18.87 -11.29
CA ASP A 172 6.01 -18.81 -11.08
C ASP A 172 6.34 -19.11 -9.62
N PRO A 173 7.11 -20.20 -9.33
CA PRO A 173 7.48 -20.57 -7.96
C PRO A 173 8.22 -19.47 -7.21
N TRP A 174 8.99 -18.63 -7.92
CA TRP A 174 9.72 -17.52 -7.29
C TRP A 174 8.81 -16.58 -6.53
N TYR A 175 7.62 -16.29 -7.08
CA TYR A 175 6.60 -15.47 -6.42
C TYR A 175 5.83 -16.25 -5.37
N ILE A 176 5.31 -17.43 -5.74
CA ILE A 176 4.42 -18.22 -4.86
C ILE A 176 5.13 -18.60 -3.56
N ASP A 177 6.39 -19.05 -3.63
CA ASP A 177 7.16 -19.43 -2.44
C ASP A 177 7.38 -18.22 -1.52
N ARG A 178 7.66 -17.04 -2.08
CA ARG A 178 7.81 -15.82 -1.28
C ARG A 178 6.50 -15.35 -0.65
N TYR A 179 5.41 -15.40 -1.40
CA TYR A 179 4.10 -15.09 -0.81
C TYR A 179 3.75 -16.05 0.32
N ALA A 180 4.10 -17.32 0.20
CA ALA A 180 3.77 -18.31 1.21
C ALA A 180 4.65 -18.22 2.48
N HIS A 181 5.89 -17.81 2.35
CA HIS A 181 6.88 -17.98 3.42
C HIS A 181 7.54 -16.67 3.87
N GLU A 182 7.52 -15.61 3.06
CA GLU A 182 8.27 -14.39 3.32
C GLU A 182 7.38 -13.16 3.51
N VAL A 183 6.10 -13.19 3.07
CA VAL A 183 5.21 -12.03 3.16
C VAL A 183 3.97 -12.37 4.00
N THR A 184 3.70 -11.56 5.01
CA THR A 184 2.45 -11.64 5.77
C THR A 184 1.38 -10.75 5.10
N PHE A 185 0.30 -11.36 4.58
CA PHE A 185 -0.81 -10.62 3.99
C PHE A 185 -1.97 -10.44 4.99
N ILE A 186 -2.35 -9.19 5.26
CA ILE A 186 -3.48 -8.81 6.09
C ILE A 186 -4.40 -7.91 5.28
N LEU A 187 -5.64 -8.37 5.07
CA LEU A 187 -6.70 -7.64 4.40
C LEU A 187 -7.79 -7.37 5.43
N ALA A 188 -7.88 -6.15 5.95
CA ALA A 188 -8.88 -5.76 6.92
C ALA A 188 -9.94 -4.86 6.27
N THR A 189 -11.20 -5.11 6.51
CA THR A 189 -12.33 -4.38 5.92
C THR A 189 -13.54 -4.43 6.84
N GLY A 190 -14.57 -3.64 6.56
CA GLY A 190 -15.83 -3.66 7.31
C GLY A 190 -16.94 -4.38 6.54
N GLU A 191 -17.95 -4.83 7.27
CA GLU A 191 -19.15 -5.46 6.67
C GLU A 191 -19.96 -4.50 5.77
N LEU A 192 -19.88 -3.19 6.04
CA LEU A 192 -20.49 -2.13 5.23
C LEU A 192 -19.48 -1.38 4.37
N ASP A 193 -18.25 -1.89 4.27
CA ASP A 193 -17.21 -1.28 3.44
C ASP A 193 -17.54 -1.47 1.94
N ILE A 194 -17.47 -0.40 1.17
CA ILE A 194 -17.71 -0.44 -0.29
C ILE A 194 -16.73 -1.35 -1.01
N CYS A 195 -15.54 -1.59 -0.45
CA CYS A 195 -14.50 -2.48 -0.97
C CYS A 195 -14.54 -3.90 -0.38
N LEU A 196 -15.56 -4.25 0.43
CA LEU A 196 -15.66 -5.59 1.03
C LEU A 196 -15.52 -6.71 0.00
N ARG A 197 -16.24 -6.59 -1.13
CA ARG A 197 -16.20 -7.62 -2.19
C ARG A 197 -14.82 -7.77 -2.81
N ASP A 198 -14.09 -6.68 -2.99
CA ASP A 198 -12.72 -6.69 -3.52
C ASP A 198 -11.77 -7.40 -2.56
N ASN A 199 -11.92 -7.14 -1.25
CA ASN A 199 -11.10 -7.80 -0.21
C ASN A 199 -11.39 -9.30 -0.12
N ILE A 200 -12.66 -9.73 -0.15
CA ILE A 200 -13.04 -11.14 -0.19
C ILE A 200 -12.49 -11.82 -1.46
N ARG A 201 -12.62 -11.17 -2.62
CA ARG A 201 -12.12 -11.69 -3.91
C ARG A 201 -10.61 -11.90 -3.88
N LEU A 202 -9.86 -10.90 -3.44
CA LEU A 202 -8.39 -10.99 -3.38
C LEU A 202 -7.95 -12.07 -2.37
N ALA A 203 -8.59 -12.15 -1.20
CA ALA A 203 -8.31 -13.19 -0.20
C ALA A 203 -8.54 -14.60 -0.77
N GLY A 204 -9.61 -14.80 -1.53
CA GLY A 204 -9.89 -16.07 -2.21
C GLY A 204 -8.87 -16.41 -3.30
N MET A 205 -8.34 -15.40 -4.01
CA MET A 205 -7.27 -15.60 -5.00
C MET A 205 -5.96 -16.03 -4.33
N LEU A 206 -5.58 -15.40 -3.23
CA LEU A 206 -4.40 -15.78 -2.43
C LEU A 206 -4.56 -17.21 -1.89
N GLU A 207 -5.74 -17.54 -1.36
CA GLU A 207 -6.06 -18.90 -0.89
C GLU A 207 -5.91 -19.95 -1.98
N ALA A 208 -6.46 -19.68 -3.16
CA ALA A 208 -6.36 -20.59 -4.32
C ALA A 208 -4.90 -20.82 -4.77
N LYS A 209 -3.97 -19.93 -4.41
CA LYS A 209 -2.53 -20.09 -4.62
C LYS A 209 -1.80 -20.73 -3.43
N GLY A 210 -2.51 -21.13 -2.37
CA GLY A 210 -1.90 -21.67 -1.15
C GLY A 210 -1.16 -20.61 -0.32
N VAL A 211 -1.42 -19.32 -0.56
CA VAL A 211 -0.78 -18.21 0.16
C VAL A 211 -1.50 -17.94 1.48
N PRO A 212 -0.81 -18.03 2.63
CA PRO A 212 -1.37 -17.64 3.92
C PRO A 212 -1.77 -16.15 3.93
N ARG A 213 -2.97 -15.88 4.39
CA ARG A 213 -3.47 -14.51 4.53
C ARG A 213 -4.46 -14.44 5.69
N LEU A 214 -4.59 -13.27 6.27
CA LEU A 214 -5.66 -12.93 7.17
C LEU A 214 -6.67 -12.04 6.42
N LEU A 215 -7.91 -12.50 6.29
CA LEU A 215 -9.04 -11.65 5.93
C LEU A 215 -9.80 -11.32 7.23
N ASP A 216 -9.74 -10.08 7.69
CA ASP A 216 -10.35 -9.60 8.93
C ASP A 216 -11.54 -8.69 8.59
N VAL A 217 -12.74 -9.27 8.60
CA VAL A 217 -13.99 -8.54 8.32
C VAL A 217 -14.62 -8.10 9.64
N TRP A 218 -14.69 -6.80 9.86
CA TRP A 218 -15.23 -6.19 11.07
C TRP A 218 -16.74 -5.98 10.93
N GLY A 219 -17.51 -6.43 11.91
CA GLY A 219 -18.94 -6.22 12.04
C GLY A 219 -19.30 -4.87 12.68
N ASP A 220 -20.48 -4.82 13.31
CA ASP A 220 -21.01 -3.68 14.08
C ASP A 220 -21.11 -2.37 13.29
N GLY A 221 -21.51 -2.45 12.01
CA GLY A 221 -21.69 -1.29 11.15
C GLY A 221 -20.38 -0.69 10.64
N THR A 222 -19.28 -1.45 10.67
CA THR A 222 -17.98 -1.01 10.19
C THR A 222 -18.01 -0.69 8.70
N GLY A 223 -17.74 0.57 8.35
CA GLY A 223 -17.75 1.09 6.98
C GLY A 223 -16.38 1.48 6.46
N HIS A 224 -16.38 2.17 5.31
CA HIS A 224 -15.17 2.60 4.60
C HIS A 224 -14.74 4.00 5.07
N ASP A 225 -14.18 4.13 6.28
CA ASP A 225 -13.83 5.44 6.83
C ASP A 225 -12.73 5.35 7.90
N TRP A 226 -12.10 6.48 8.16
CA TRP A 226 -10.96 6.69 9.05
C TRP A 226 -11.15 6.22 10.50
N PRO A 227 -12.31 6.40 11.16
CA PRO A 227 -12.53 5.91 12.52
C PRO A 227 -12.29 4.40 12.65
N TRP A 228 -12.67 3.66 11.64
CA TRP A 228 -12.50 2.21 11.57
C TRP A 228 -11.05 1.84 11.25
N TRP A 229 -10.44 2.49 10.26
CA TRP A 229 -9.06 2.24 9.88
C TRP A 229 -8.07 2.54 11.02
N ARG A 230 -8.32 3.56 11.85
CA ARG A 230 -7.53 3.80 13.07
C ARG A 230 -7.55 2.62 14.04
N ARG A 231 -8.71 2.01 14.24
CA ARG A 231 -8.85 0.84 15.11
C ARG A 231 -8.22 -0.41 14.50
N MET A 232 -8.40 -0.61 13.18
CA MET A 232 -7.83 -1.74 12.44
C MET A 232 -6.30 -1.71 12.48
N ILE A 233 -5.68 -0.56 12.15
CA ILE A 233 -4.21 -0.50 12.08
C ILE A 233 -3.56 -0.72 13.45
N ALA A 234 -4.18 -0.23 14.53
CA ALA A 234 -3.69 -0.44 15.90
C ALA A 234 -3.70 -1.92 16.34
N LYS A 235 -4.51 -2.77 15.69
CA LYS A 235 -4.52 -4.23 15.91
C LYS A 235 -3.32 -4.91 15.25
N PHE A 236 -2.83 -4.40 14.12
CA PHE A 236 -1.84 -5.09 13.29
C PHE A 236 -0.43 -4.51 13.40
N ILE A 237 -0.27 -3.30 13.91
CA ILE A 237 1.03 -2.70 14.24
C ILE A 237 1.10 -2.59 15.77
N PRO A 238 1.68 -3.59 16.43
CA PRO A 238 1.71 -3.70 17.91
C PRO A 238 2.67 -2.70 18.58
#